data_99b198bb79bd77a65d0a5231cca7853f
#
_entry.id   99b198bb79bd77a65d0a5231cca7853f
#
_cell.length_a   1.000
_cell.length_b   1.000
_cell.length_c   1.000
_cell.angle_alpha   90.00
_cell.angle_beta   90.00
_cell.angle_gamma   90.00
#
_symmetry.space_group_name_H-M   'P 1'
#
loop_
_entity.id
_entity.type
_entity.pdbx_description
1 polymer ?
#
loop_
_entity_poly.entity_id
_entity_poly.type
_entity_poly.pdbx_seq_one_letter_code
_entity_poly.pdbx_strand_id
1 'polypeptide(L)'
;IGHFWGYRNYDCKDASTNIIPLGILIGGEELHNNHHTFGTSAKLSAKWFEFDIGWLYISILSFLGLAKVKKIAPEPRFDRRKLVCDLDTLQSIVANRYDVMATYASSVRRAWRDEMVQIREKSKLESSFLKSSRKLMQREPASLQQQQQQQLSELFKHSNALKTMHEMRTELSGLWERSHASSDQLLLQLRDWCARAESSGIRSLQEFSFRLRSYA
;
A
#
# COMPACT_ATOMS: atom_id res chain seq x y z
N ILE A 1 -20.30 8.98 -4.78
CA ILE A 1 -20.36 7.84 -3.82
C ILE A 1 -18.96 7.24 -3.66
N GLY A 2 -18.22 6.93 -4.74
CA GLY A 2 -16.92 6.26 -4.73
C GLY A 2 -15.76 6.96 -4.04
N HIS A 3 -15.93 8.14 -3.45
CA HIS A 3 -14.94 8.83 -2.61
C HIS A 3 -15.33 8.90 -1.13
N PHE A 4 -16.47 8.33 -0.74
CA PHE A 4 -16.97 8.45 0.64
C PHE A 4 -17.25 7.11 1.31
N TRP A 5 -17.64 6.09 0.54
CA TRP A 5 -18.08 4.82 1.07
C TRP A 5 -17.57 3.66 0.22
N GLY A 6 -17.07 2.61 0.90
CA GLY A 6 -16.58 1.41 0.25
C GLY A 6 -15.25 0.91 0.84
N TYR A 7 -14.62 -0.01 0.12
CA TYR A 7 -13.32 -0.59 0.51
C TYR A 7 -12.21 -0.11 -0.44
N ARG A 8 -10.96 -0.28 -0.04
CA ARG A 8 -9.78 0.07 -0.85
C ARG A 8 -8.86 -1.13 -1.01
N ASN A 9 -8.47 -1.40 -2.24
CA ASN A 9 -7.42 -2.36 -2.56
C ASN A 9 -6.04 -1.73 -2.56
N TYR A 10 -5.96 -0.45 -2.91
CA TYR A 10 -4.72 0.28 -3.15
C TYR A 10 -4.65 1.57 -2.33
N ASP A 11 -3.43 1.92 -1.91
CA ASP A 11 -3.15 3.19 -1.25
C ASP A 11 -2.73 4.22 -2.33
N CYS A 12 -3.71 4.80 -3.02
CA CYS A 12 -3.53 5.87 -3.98
C CYS A 12 -3.73 7.25 -3.31
N LYS A 13 -3.23 8.31 -3.97
CA LYS A 13 -3.19 9.68 -3.40
C LYS A 13 -4.56 10.28 -3.14
N ASP A 14 -5.58 9.85 -3.85
CA ASP A 14 -6.95 10.33 -3.67
C ASP A 14 -7.76 9.50 -2.66
N ALA A 15 -9.00 9.93 -2.39
CA ALA A 15 -9.91 9.29 -1.45
C ALA A 15 -10.82 8.24 -2.10
N SER A 16 -10.50 7.76 -3.33
CA SER A 16 -11.32 6.79 -4.06
C SER A 16 -11.47 5.47 -3.29
N THR A 17 -12.67 4.89 -3.36
CA THR A 17 -13.01 3.60 -2.76
C THR A 17 -13.76 2.75 -3.77
N ASN A 18 -13.62 1.43 -3.71
CA ASN A 18 -14.49 0.51 -4.43
C ASN A 18 -15.83 0.45 -3.68
N ILE A 19 -16.93 0.70 -4.36
CA ILE A 19 -18.26 0.80 -3.76
C ILE A 19 -18.71 -0.60 -3.30
N ILE A 20 -18.73 -1.53 -4.25
CA ILE A 20 -19.04 -2.96 -4.04
C ILE A 20 -18.13 -3.79 -4.94
N PRO A 21 -17.91 -5.09 -4.64
CA PRO A 21 -17.04 -5.94 -5.46
C PRO A 21 -17.68 -6.41 -6.77
N LEU A 22 -18.88 -5.96 -7.10
CA LEU A 22 -19.63 -6.33 -8.30
C LEU A 22 -19.74 -5.11 -9.23
N GLY A 23 -18.84 -5.02 -10.19
CA GLY A 23 -18.81 -3.98 -11.23
C GLY A 23 -19.78 -4.27 -12.36
N ILE A 24 -21.10 -4.18 -12.11
CA ILE A 24 -22.15 -4.54 -13.07
C ILE A 24 -23.01 -3.33 -13.47
N LEU A 25 -23.40 -2.49 -12.49
CA LEU A 25 -24.44 -1.48 -12.68
C LEU A 25 -23.95 -0.29 -13.48
N ILE A 26 -22.68 0.09 -13.32
CA ILE A 26 -22.06 1.25 -14.00
C ILE A 26 -20.80 0.83 -14.78
N GLY A 27 -20.82 -0.38 -15.34
CA GLY A 27 -19.80 -0.85 -16.29
C GLY A 27 -18.44 -1.16 -15.68
N GLY A 28 -18.35 -1.41 -14.37
CA GLY A 28 -17.11 -1.64 -13.64
C GLY A 28 -16.65 -0.46 -12.79
N GLU A 29 -17.23 0.73 -12.97
CA GLU A 29 -16.89 1.94 -12.19
C GLU A 29 -17.20 1.82 -10.69
N GLU A 30 -17.92 0.79 -10.25
CA GLU A 30 -18.03 0.42 -8.84
C GLU A 30 -16.68 0.08 -8.22
N LEU A 31 -15.70 -0.36 -9.03
CA LEU A 31 -14.33 -0.64 -8.66
C LEU A 31 -13.45 0.61 -8.77
N HIS A 32 -13.91 1.72 -8.22
CA HIS A 32 -13.41 3.06 -8.43
C HIS A 32 -11.99 3.30 -7.87
N ASN A 33 -11.63 2.69 -6.74
CA ASN A 33 -10.25 2.74 -6.23
C ASN A 33 -9.28 2.01 -7.17
N ASN A 34 -9.70 0.89 -7.77
CA ASN A 34 -8.87 0.17 -8.74
C ASN A 34 -8.69 1.01 -10.03
N HIS A 35 -9.79 1.63 -10.51
CA HIS A 35 -9.77 2.52 -11.66
C HIS A 35 -8.85 3.72 -11.44
N HIS A 36 -8.97 4.44 -10.32
CA HIS A 36 -8.12 5.59 -10.00
C HIS A 36 -6.65 5.21 -9.83
N THR A 37 -6.37 4.01 -9.37
CA THR A 37 -5.00 3.51 -9.22
C THR A 37 -4.37 3.18 -10.58
N PHE A 38 -5.11 2.56 -11.47
CA PHE A 38 -4.65 2.12 -12.78
C PHE A 38 -5.58 2.61 -13.91
N GLY A 39 -5.74 3.93 -14.05
CA GLY A 39 -6.68 4.55 -14.98
C GLY A 39 -6.51 4.20 -16.46
N THR A 40 -5.40 3.56 -16.84
CA THR A 40 -5.15 3.09 -18.22
C THR A 40 -5.38 1.58 -18.39
N SER A 41 -5.80 0.88 -17.33
CA SER A 41 -6.09 -0.55 -17.38
C SER A 41 -7.44 -0.82 -18.02
N ALA A 42 -7.50 -1.78 -18.91
CA ALA A 42 -8.75 -2.27 -19.51
C ALA A 42 -9.53 -3.17 -18.52
N LYS A 43 -8.89 -3.69 -17.48
CA LYS A 43 -9.47 -4.53 -16.44
C LYS A 43 -9.49 -3.74 -15.15
N LEU A 44 -10.66 -3.51 -14.58
CA LEU A 44 -10.83 -2.79 -13.30
C LEU A 44 -10.84 -3.73 -12.10
N SER A 45 -11.26 -5.00 -12.26
CA SER A 45 -11.16 -6.00 -11.18
C SER A 45 -9.68 -6.34 -10.90
N ALA A 46 -9.30 -6.32 -9.60
CA ALA A 46 -7.94 -6.56 -9.14
C ALA A 46 -7.84 -7.78 -8.22
N LYS A 47 -8.92 -8.14 -7.52
CA LYS A 47 -8.95 -9.26 -6.57
C LYS A 47 -9.87 -10.36 -7.10
N TRP A 48 -9.63 -11.60 -6.67
CA TRP A 48 -10.36 -12.78 -7.13
C TRP A 48 -11.88 -12.74 -6.88
N PHE A 49 -12.31 -11.97 -5.88
CA PHE A 49 -13.72 -11.81 -5.50
C PHE A 49 -14.41 -10.63 -6.22
N GLU A 50 -13.69 -9.88 -7.03
CA GLU A 50 -14.23 -8.76 -7.79
C GLU A 50 -14.68 -9.21 -9.18
N PHE A 51 -15.88 -8.80 -9.57
CA PHE A 51 -16.42 -9.00 -10.91
C PHE A 51 -16.47 -7.67 -11.66
N ASP A 52 -16.09 -7.69 -12.93
CA ASP A 52 -15.99 -6.53 -13.81
C ASP A 52 -16.68 -6.87 -15.13
N ILE A 53 -17.88 -6.34 -15.32
CA ILE A 53 -18.69 -6.59 -16.53
C ILE A 53 -18.03 -5.98 -17.77
N GLY A 54 -17.39 -4.81 -17.63
CA GLY A 54 -16.65 -4.16 -18.73
C GLY A 54 -15.51 -5.03 -19.22
N TRP A 55 -14.73 -5.60 -18.29
CA TRP A 55 -13.68 -6.54 -18.64
C TRP A 55 -14.21 -7.82 -19.28
N LEU A 56 -15.36 -8.33 -18.83
CA LEU A 56 -15.99 -9.49 -19.46
C LEU A 56 -16.32 -9.21 -20.93
N TYR A 57 -16.94 -8.08 -21.23
CA TYR A 57 -17.23 -7.69 -22.62
C TYR A 57 -15.97 -7.50 -23.46
N ILE A 58 -14.98 -6.80 -22.94
CA ILE A 58 -13.69 -6.60 -23.61
C ILE A 58 -13.02 -7.95 -23.91
N SER A 59 -13.07 -8.89 -22.96
CA SER A 59 -12.49 -10.23 -23.12
C SER A 59 -13.19 -11.03 -24.21
N ILE A 60 -14.52 -11.00 -24.26
CA ILE A 60 -15.33 -11.67 -25.32
C ILE A 60 -14.99 -11.05 -26.68
N LEU A 61 -15.01 -9.73 -26.81
CA LEU A 61 -14.69 -9.04 -28.07
C LEU A 61 -13.25 -9.30 -28.51
N SER A 62 -12.31 -9.36 -27.57
CA SER A 62 -10.92 -9.69 -27.86
C SER A 62 -10.77 -11.14 -28.34
N PHE A 63 -11.49 -12.08 -27.72
CA PHE A 63 -11.52 -13.48 -28.19
C PHE A 63 -12.08 -13.63 -29.61
N LEU A 64 -13.09 -12.85 -29.95
CA LEU A 64 -13.66 -12.80 -31.31
C LEU A 64 -12.81 -12.00 -32.30
N GLY A 65 -11.67 -11.45 -31.91
CA GLY A 65 -10.80 -10.64 -32.78
C GLY A 65 -11.35 -9.22 -33.07
N LEU A 66 -12.44 -8.81 -32.39
CA LEU A 66 -13.10 -7.52 -32.60
C LEU A 66 -12.51 -6.39 -31.73
N ALA A 67 -11.70 -6.73 -30.71
CA ALA A 67 -11.02 -5.76 -29.86
C ALA A 67 -9.59 -6.21 -29.56
N LYS A 68 -8.70 -5.24 -29.28
CA LYS A 68 -7.33 -5.49 -28.85
C LYS A 68 -7.09 -4.81 -27.50
N VAL A 69 -6.80 -5.60 -26.49
CA VAL A 69 -6.41 -5.11 -25.16
C VAL A 69 -5.01 -4.47 -25.24
N LYS A 70 -4.89 -3.19 -24.92
CA LYS A 70 -3.62 -2.46 -24.95
C LYS A 70 -2.84 -2.59 -23.65
N LYS A 71 -3.55 -2.53 -22.51
CA LYS A 71 -2.91 -2.51 -21.18
C LYS A 71 -3.82 -3.08 -20.11
N ILE A 72 -3.23 -3.83 -19.20
CA ILE A 72 -3.86 -4.33 -17.96
C ILE A 72 -2.97 -3.88 -16.79
N ALA A 73 -3.57 -3.65 -15.63
CA ALA A 73 -2.83 -3.35 -14.41
C ALA A 73 -1.81 -4.47 -14.11
N PRO A 74 -0.61 -4.14 -13.64
CA PRO A 74 0.37 -5.16 -13.26
C PRO A 74 -0.19 -6.01 -12.12
N GLU A 75 0.01 -7.31 -12.21
CA GLU A 75 -0.30 -8.25 -11.12
C GLU A 75 1.02 -8.64 -10.45
N PRO A 76 1.13 -8.49 -9.11
CA PRO A 76 2.35 -8.85 -8.42
C PRO A 76 2.59 -10.36 -8.51
N ARG A 77 3.78 -10.73 -8.95
CA ARG A 77 4.27 -12.11 -8.90
C ARG A 77 5.17 -12.27 -7.70
N PHE A 78 5.16 -13.47 -7.09
CA PHE A 78 5.92 -13.75 -5.89
C PHE A 78 6.76 -15.01 -6.06
N ASP A 79 8.07 -14.90 -5.83
CA ASP A 79 8.95 -16.04 -5.63
C ASP A 79 9.40 -16.10 -4.16
N ARG A 80 8.86 -17.04 -3.42
CA ARG A 80 9.16 -17.23 -1.98
C ARG A 80 10.59 -17.75 -1.72
N ARG A 81 11.31 -18.15 -2.76
CA ARG A 81 12.69 -18.63 -2.64
C ARG A 81 13.70 -17.47 -2.68
N LYS A 82 13.29 -16.29 -3.11
CA LYS A 82 14.16 -15.11 -3.13
C LYS A 82 14.53 -14.69 -1.71
N LEU A 83 15.82 -14.73 -1.41
CA LEU A 83 16.38 -14.31 -0.12
C LEU A 83 16.92 -12.87 -0.16
N VAL A 84 17.22 -12.36 -1.34
CA VAL A 84 17.85 -11.04 -1.56
C VAL A 84 17.10 -10.28 -2.64
N CYS A 85 16.92 -8.97 -2.43
CA CYS A 85 16.39 -8.08 -3.47
C CYS A 85 17.39 -7.96 -4.62
N ASP A 86 16.91 -8.12 -5.83
CA ASP A 86 17.62 -7.89 -7.10
C ASP A 86 16.92 -6.80 -7.92
N LEU A 87 17.42 -6.54 -9.14
CA LEU A 87 16.81 -5.54 -10.03
C LEU A 87 15.39 -5.91 -10.45
N ASP A 88 15.08 -7.19 -10.63
CA ASP A 88 13.73 -7.65 -10.96
C ASP A 88 12.78 -7.38 -9.79
N THR A 89 13.24 -7.65 -8.56
CA THR A 89 12.50 -7.29 -7.34
C THR A 89 12.21 -5.80 -7.28
N LEU A 90 13.21 -4.94 -7.54
CA LEU A 90 13.02 -3.50 -7.54
C LEU A 90 12.00 -3.06 -8.60
N GLN A 91 12.11 -3.57 -9.82
CA GLN A 91 11.19 -3.24 -10.91
C GLN A 91 9.76 -3.69 -10.59
N SER A 92 9.61 -4.91 -10.04
CA SER A 92 8.31 -5.45 -9.63
C SER A 92 7.68 -4.61 -8.51
N ILE A 93 8.45 -4.20 -7.50
CA ILE A 93 8.01 -3.33 -6.40
C ILE A 93 7.55 -1.97 -6.95
N VAL A 94 8.33 -1.33 -7.83
CA VAL A 94 7.99 -0.05 -8.43
C VAL A 94 6.72 -0.15 -9.28
N ALA A 95 6.59 -1.20 -10.08
CA ALA A 95 5.40 -1.45 -10.89
C ALA A 95 4.14 -1.66 -10.03
N ASN A 96 4.29 -2.33 -8.88
CA ASN A 96 3.21 -2.67 -7.96
C ASN A 96 3.18 -1.76 -6.70
N ARG A 97 3.75 -0.54 -6.76
CA ARG A 97 3.92 0.35 -5.59
C ARG A 97 2.66 0.58 -4.76
N TYR A 98 1.50 0.64 -5.39
CA TYR A 98 0.22 0.83 -4.69
C TYR A 98 -0.21 -0.41 -3.88
N ASP A 99 0.02 -1.63 -4.39
CA ASP A 99 -0.19 -2.87 -3.64
C ASP A 99 0.82 -2.99 -2.49
N VAL A 100 2.07 -2.64 -2.74
CA VAL A 100 3.14 -2.57 -1.73
C VAL A 100 2.73 -1.65 -0.58
N MET A 101 2.27 -0.43 -0.87
CA MET A 101 1.85 0.54 0.15
C MET A 101 0.57 0.11 0.89
N ALA A 102 -0.40 -0.50 0.21
CA ALA A 102 -1.59 -1.07 0.87
C ALA A 102 -1.22 -2.21 1.83
N THR A 103 -0.26 -3.05 1.43
CA THR A 103 0.29 -4.11 2.29
C THR A 103 1.05 -3.51 3.48
N TYR A 104 1.85 -2.46 3.25
CA TYR A 104 2.53 -1.73 4.33
C TYR A 104 1.54 -1.13 5.33
N ALA A 105 0.49 -0.46 4.86
CA ALA A 105 -0.57 0.06 5.70
C ALA A 105 -1.24 -1.02 6.56
N SER A 106 -1.35 -2.25 6.04
CA SER A 106 -1.83 -3.41 6.82
C SER A 106 -0.85 -3.81 7.93
N SER A 107 0.46 -3.71 7.68
CA SER A 107 1.50 -3.94 8.69
C SER A 107 1.49 -2.88 9.78
N VAL A 108 1.28 -1.60 9.42
CA VAL A 108 1.08 -0.50 10.39
C VAL A 108 -0.14 -0.77 11.27
N ARG A 109 -1.26 -1.25 10.71
CA ARG A 109 -2.46 -1.60 11.50
C ARG A 109 -2.21 -2.74 12.48
N ARG A 110 -1.34 -3.71 12.15
CA ARG A 110 -0.94 -4.79 13.06
C ARG A 110 -0.06 -4.25 14.18
N ALA A 111 1.02 -3.53 13.84
CA ALA A 111 1.89 -2.89 14.83
C ALA A 111 1.09 -1.98 15.78
N TRP A 112 0.13 -1.22 15.26
CA TRP A 112 -0.76 -0.41 16.09
C TRP A 112 -1.51 -1.22 17.13
N ARG A 113 -2.08 -2.38 16.75
CA ARG A 113 -2.83 -3.22 17.69
C ARG A 113 -1.93 -3.77 18.79
N ASP A 114 -0.72 -4.20 18.42
CA ASP A 114 0.25 -4.76 19.35
C ASP A 114 0.73 -3.70 20.37
N GLU A 115 1.00 -2.48 19.90
CA GLU A 115 1.44 -1.36 20.75
C GLU A 115 0.32 -0.79 21.64
N MET A 116 -0.94 -0.84 21.18
CA MET A 116 -2.06 -0.26 21.95
C MET A 116 -2.29 -0.91 23.30
N VAL A 117 -1.95 -2.16 23.47
CA VAL A 117 -2.01 -2.84 24.78
C VAL A 117 -1.06 -2.14 25.75
N GLN A 118 0.19 -1.95 25.34
CA GLN A 118 1.22 -1.33 26.20
C GLN A 118 0.99 0.16 26.42
N ILE A 119 0.56 0.89 25.39
CA ILE A 119 0.31 2.35 25.49
C ILE A 119 -0.84 2.61 26.48
N ARG A 120 -1.92 1.84 26.44
CA ARG A 120 -3.06 2.01 27.36
C ARG A 120 -2.72 1.71 28.81
N GLU A 121 -1.81 0.75 29.04
CA GLU A 121 -1.36 0.42 30.40
C GLU A 121 -0.39 1.45 30.98
N LYS A 122 0.48 2.02 30.12
CA LYS A 122 1.59 2.89 30.57
C LYS A 122 1.29 4.39 30.43
N SER A 123 0.32 4.78 29.61
CA SER A 123 0.03 6.18 29.34
C SER A 123 -1.43 6.54 29.64
N LYS A 124 -1.64 7.79 30.09
CA LYS A 124 -2.98 8.37 30.31
C LYS A 124 -3.53 9.07 29.06
N LEU A 125 -3.13 8.62 27.86
CA LEU A 125 -3.57 9.25 26.62
C LEU A 125 -5.07 9.03 26.39
N GLU A 126 -5.77 10.09 25.98
CA GLU A 126 -7.20 10.04 25.71
C GLU A 126 -7.54 9.14 24.52
N SER A 127 -8.67 8.45 24.60
CA SER A 127 -9.16 7.58 23.51
C SER A 127 -9.42 8.34 22.21
N SER A 128 -9.81 9.61 22.28
CA SER A 128 -10.01 10.53 21.16
C SER A 128 -8.69 10.80 20.43
N PHE A 129 -7.62 11.10 21.20
CA PHE A 129 -6.26 11.30 20.68
C PHE A 129 -5.73 10.04 19.98
N LEU A 130 -5.90 8.86 20.57
CA LEU A 130 -5.47 7.60 19.98
C LEU A 130 -6.23 7.27 18.69
N LYS A 131 -7.55 7.51 18.65
CA LYS A 131 -8.36 7.30 17.43
C LYS A 131 -7.94 8.22 16.29
N SER A 132 -7.70 9.50 16.56
CA SER A 132 -7.24 10.46 15.56
C SER A 132 -5.83 10.15 15.08
N SER A 133 -4.90 9.85 15.97
CA SER A 133 -3.52 9.48 15.67
C SER A 133 -3.44 8.21 14.80
N ARG A 134 -4.30 7.21 15.04
CA ARG A 134 -4.42 6.03 14.19
C ARG A 134 -4.78 6.38 12.75
N LYS A 135 -5.70 7.32 12.54
CA LYS A 135 -6.06 7.78 11.18
C LYS A 135 -4.89 8.51 10.52
N LEU A 136 -4.13 9.31 11.28
CA LEU A 136 -2.95 10.01 10.78
C LEU A 136 -1.83 9.05 10.37
N MET A 137 -1.58 8.00 11.14
CA MET A 137 -0.61 6.94 10.80
C MET A 137 -0.90 6.23 9.47
N GLN A 138 -2.16 6.25 9.01
CA GLN A 138 -2.57 5.64 7.74
C GLN A 138 -2.46 6.60 6.56
N ARG A 139 -2.32 7.91 6.80
CA ARG A 139 -2.15 8.91 5.74
C ARG A 139 -0.73 8.93 5.21
N GLU A 140 -0.58 9.45 4.00
CA GLU A 140 0.74 9.71 3.43
C GLU A 140 1.46 10.77 4.27
N PRO A 141 2.70 10.52 4.73
CA PRO A 141 3.41 11.46 5.62
C PRO A 141 3.55 12.87 5.04
N ALA A 142 3.79 12.98 3.74
CA ALA A 142 3.91 14.25 3.02
C ALA A 142 2.61 15.08 2.99
N SER A 143 1.45 14.46 3.21
CA SER A 143 0.14 15.13 3.21
C SER A 143 -0.26 15.68 4.58
N LEU A 144 0.56 15.46 5.63
CA LEU A 144 0.22 15.83 7.00
C LEU A 144 0.51 17.32 7.26
N GLN A 145 -0.49 18.02 7.83
CA GLN A 145 -0.33 19.40 8.30
C GLN A 145 0.53 19.45 9.57
N GLN A 146 1.11 20.60 9.88
CA GLN A 146 2.01 20.80 11.02
C GLN A 146 1.41 20.34 12.36
N GLN A 147 0.13 20.65 12.64
CA GLN A 147 -0.56 20.18 13.86
C GLN A 147 -0.66 18.64 13.91
N GLN A 148 -0.90 18.00 12.76
CA GLN A 148 -1.00 16.54 12.67
C GLN A 148 0.37 15.87 12.86
N GLN A 149 1.44 16.50 12.39
CA GLN A 149 2.82 16.06 12.65
C GLN A 149 3.18 16.19 14.12
N GLN A 150 2.78 17.28 14.78
CA GLN A 150 2.97 17.46 16.22
C GLN A 150 2.21 16.39 17.02
N GLN A 151 0.97 16.07 16.62
CA GLN A 151 0.18 15.02 17.27
C GLN A 151 0.87 13.65 17.13
N LEU A 152 1.41 13.31 15.96
CA LEU A 152 2.18 12.08 15.79
C LEU A 152 3.48 12.10 16.59
N SER A 153 4.17 13.23 16.65
CA SER A 153 5.38 13.38 17.46
C SER A 153 5.10 13.10 18.96
N GLU A 154 3.95 13.53 19.47
CA GLU A 154 3.54 13.21 20.85
C GLU A 154 3.28 11.71 21.02
N LEU A 155 2.57 11.07 20.08
CA LEU A 155 2.36 9.61 20.07
C LEU A 155 3.71 8.85 20.10
N PHE A 156 4.69 9.30 19.31
CA PHE A 156 5.99 8.64 19.17
C PHE A 156 6.85 8.68 20.44
N LYS A 157 6.58 9.59 21.37
CA LYS A 157 7.21 9.57 22.71
C LYS A 157 6.77 8.33 23.51
N HIS A 158 5.62 7.75 23.20
CA HIS A 158 5.05 6.61 23.89
C HIS A 158 5.28 5.27 23.17
N SER A 159 5.71 5.28 21.90
CA SER A 159 6.02 4.06 21.13
C SER A 159 7.07 4.32 20.07
N ASN A 160 8.26 3.77 20.31
CA ASN A 160 9.32 3.77 19.31
C ASN A 160 8.99 2.90 18.10
N ALA A 161 8.22 1.82 18.29
CA ALA A 161 7.80 0.95 17.20
C ALA A 161 6.91 1.68 16.18
N LEU A 162 5.93 2.48 16.65
CA LEU A 162 5.09 3.29 15.77
C LEU A 162 5.88 4.40 15.07
N LYS A 163 6.86 4.99 15.76
CA LYS A 163 7.80 5.95 15.15
C LYS A 163 8.58 5.31 14.01
N THR A 164 9.21 4.17 14.27
CA THR A 164 9.97 3.42 13.25
C THR A 164 9.10 3.04 12.06
N MET A 165 7.87 2.56 12.29
CA MET A 165 6.92 2.26 11.22
C MET A 165 6.60 3.49 10.37
N HIS A 166 6.47 4.66 10.96
CA HIS A 166 6.19 5.90 10.23
C HIS A 166 7.38 6.36 9.39
N GLU A 167 8.58 6.35 9.96
CA GLU A 167 9.84 6.72 9.28
C GLU A 167 10.13 5.77 8.11
N MET A 168 10.05 4.46 8.34
CA MET A 168 10.25 3.44 7.33
C MET A 168 9.23 3.52 6.18
N ARG A 169 7.99 3.96 6.44
CA ARG A 169 7.01 4.24 5.39
C ARG A 169 7.46 5.38 4.47
N THR A 170 7.92 6.48 5.08
CA THR A 170 8.39 7.66 4.33
C THR A 170 9.57 7.30 3.42
N GLU A 171 10.51 6.52 3.94
CA GLU A 171 11.66 6.07 3.16
C GLU A 171 11.26 5.14 2.02
N LEU A 172 10.33 4.19 2.28
CA LEU A 172 9.85 3.26 1.26
C LEU A 172 9.13 4.01 0.13
N SER A 173 8.26 4.99 0.46
CA SER A 173 7.60 5.80 -0.56
C SER A 173 8.58 6.66 -1.35
N GLY A 174 9.66 7.10 -0.74
CA GLY A 174 10.73 7.84 -1.42
C GLY A 174 11.47 7.04 -2.50
N LEU A 175 11.43 5.71 -2.50
CA LEU A 175 12.14 4.90 -3.51
C LEU A 175 11.60 5.10 -4.92
N TRP A 176 10.29 5.30 -5.10
CA TRP A 176 9.67 5.52 -6.41
C TRP A 176 9.41 6.98 -6.77
N GLU A 177 9.67 7.91 -5.88
CA GLU A 177 9.56 9.35 -6.14
C GLU A 177 10.87 9.95 -6.66
N ARG A 178 11.99 9.23 -6.53
CA ARG A 178 13.33 9.70 -6.95
C ARG A 178 13.58 9.45 -8.42
N SER A 179 13.20 10.40 -9.26
CA SER A 179 13.37 10.34 -10.72
C SER A 179 14.83 10.39 -11.21
N HIS A 180 15.79 10.78 -10.36
CA HIS A 180 17.19 10.98 -10.74
C HIS A 180 18.16 9.94 -10.16
N ALA A 181 17.70 8.98 -9.35
CA ALA A 181 18.57 7.94 -8.81
C ALA A 181 18.76 6.80 -9.82
N SER A 182 19.97 6.25 -9.91
CA SER A 182 20.21 5.05 -10.71
C SER A 182 19.53 3.83 -10.11
N SER A 183 19.23 2.82 -10.93
CA SER A 183 18.64 1.55 -10.47
C SER A 183 19.48 0.87 -9.40
N ASP A 184 20.81 0.94 -9.52
CA ASP A 184 21.72 0.36 -8.52
C ASP A 184 21.66 1.09 -7.18
N GLN A 185 21.56 2.42 -7.19
CA GLN A 185 21.37 3.22 -5.97
C GLN A 185 20.04 2.90 -5.29
N LEU A 186 18.96 2.79 -6.05
CA LEU A 186 17.65 2.40 -5.52
C LEU A 186 17.65 0.98 -4.97
N LEU A 187 18.37 0.06 -5.62
CA LEU A 187 18.50 -1.32 -5.15
C LEU A 187 19.28 -1.39 -3.82
N LEU A 188 20.37 -0.61 -3.69
CA LEU A 188 21.12 -0.53 -2.44
C LEU A 188 20.24 0.03 -1.31
N GLN A 189 19.47 1.07 -1.58
CA GLN A 189 18.53 1.65 -0.60
C GLN A 189 17.43 0.65 -0.19
N LEU A 190 16.90 -0.12 -1.15
CA LEU A 190 15.91 -1.16 -0.87
C LEU A 190 16.50 -2.27 0.01
N ARG A 191 17.73 -2.70 -0.26
CA ARG A 191 18.43 -3.72 0.56
C ARG A 191 18.70 -3.22 1.97
N ASP A 192 19.18 -2.00 2.13
CA ASP A 192 19.38 -1.36 3.43
C ASP A 192 18.05 -1.24 4.20
N TRP A 193 17.00 -0.80 3.52
CA TRP A 193 15.66 -0.73 4.08
C TRP A 193 15.19 -2.10 4.61
N CYS A 194 15.33 -3.17 3.82
CA CYS A 194 14.98 -4.53 4.23
C CYS A 194 15.81 -4.98 5.44
N ALA A 195 17.11 -4.75 5.46
CA ALA A 195 17.98 -5.11 6.57
C ALA A 195 17.56 -4.42 7.88
N ARG A 196 17.24 -3.11 7.82
CA ARG A 196 16.75 -2.36 8.98
C ARG A 196 15.36 -2.82 9.42
N ALA A 197 14.48 -3.16 8.50
CA ALA A 197 13.18 -3.72 8.81
C ALA A 197 13.29 -5.04 9.58
N GLU A 198 14.21 -5.90 9.18
CA GLU A 198 14.46 -7.21 9.82
C GLU A 198 15.11 -7.09 11.20
N SER A 199 16.01 -6.12 11.38
CA SER A 199 16.67 -5.86 12.67
C SER A 199 15.82 -5.02 13.64
N SER A 200 14.67 -4.49 13.19
CA SER A 200 13.84 -3.57 13.98
C SER A 200 13.19 -4.18 15.23
N GLY A 201 13.07 -5.51 15.32
CA GLY A 201 12.31 -6.21 16.36
C GLY A 201 10.78 -6.08 16.20
N ILE A 202 10.27 -5.37 15.18
CA ILE A 202 8.84 -5.19 14.92
C ILE A 202 8.36 -6.31 14.00
N ARG A 203 7.65 -7.28 14.54
CA ARG A 203 7.21 -8.48 13.81
C ARG A 203 6.50 -8.16 12.49
N SER A 204 5.55 -7.23 12.50
CA SER A 204 4.80 -6.86 11.30
C SER A 204 5.66 -6.21 10.21
N LEU A 205 6.76 -5.55 10.58
CA LEU A 205 7.72 -4.95 9.66
C LEU A 205 8.66 -6.01 9.08
N GLN A 206 9.10 -6.97 9.91
CA GLN A 206 9.88 -8.12 9.47
C GLN A 206 9.11 -8.97 8.45
N GLU A 207 7.84 -9.31 8.76
CA GLU A 207 6.97 -10.05 7.85
C GLU A 207 6.76 -9.31 6.52
N PHE A 208 6.63 -7.98 6.57
CA PHE A 208 6.54 -7.17 5.37
C PHE A 208 7.83 -7.16 4.56
N SER A 209 9.01 -7.08 5.19
CA SER A 209 10.31 -7.16 4.51
C SER A 209 10.48 -8.49 3.77
N PHE A 210 10.12 -9.62 4.38
CA PHE A 210 10.14 -10.93 3.73
C PHE A 210 9.22 -10.99 2.50
N ARG A 211 8.02 -10.42 2.62
CA ARG A 211 7.11 -10.31 1.48
C ARG A 211 7.69 -9.41 0.38
N LEU A 212 8.30 -8.29 0.74
CA LEU A 212 8.88 -7.34 -0.21
C LEU A 212 9.98 -8.00 -1.05
N ARG A 213 10.83 -8.81 -0.44
CA ARG A 213 11.87 -9.58 -1.15
C ARG A 213 11.30 -10.61 -2.12
N SER A 214 10.12 -11.13 -1.85
CA SER A 214 9.50 -12.15 -2.70
C SER A 214 8.89 -11.63 -4.01
N TYR A 215 8.83 -10.32 -4.23
CA TYR A 215 8.39 -9.77 -5.51
C TYR A 215 9.35 -10.18 -6.64
N ALA A 216 8.76 -10.71 -7.76
CA ALA A 216 9.49 -11.26 -8.90
C ALA A 216 8.98 -10.67 -10.22
#